data_3183ab24c491df66f04d33ec3ad1ef71
#
_entry.id   3183ab24c491df66f04d33ec3ad1ef71
#
_cell.length_a   1.000
_cell.length_b   1.000
_cell.length_c   1.000
_cell.angle_alpha   90.00
_cell.angle_beta   90.00
_cell.angle_gamma   90.00
#
_symmetry.space_group_name_H-M   'P 1'
#
loop_
_entity.id
_entity.type
_entity.pdbx_description
1 polymer ?
#
loop_
_entity_poly.entity_id
_entity_poly.type
_entity_poly.pdbx_seq_one_letter_code
_entity_poly.pdbx_strand_id
1 'polypeptide(L)'
;MVNEENILMKALYDMDFERIKSILKQGFDVNEPYNKHGWTPFMWACKEFYEPDIIKAFIQAGGDVKSRNRNGETPFMIAAVKRSSPQTLAVLLEAGADINARDKFGNTSFIYVVRHPQALMRIRILDFMIDNGADADIKNNRGLSVWDYAAEQEGMTEYLCIRLLEESEHE
;
A
#
# COMPACT_ATOMS: atom_id res chain seq x y z
N MET A 1 22.66 14.80 21.83
CA MET A 1 21.95 13.50 21.92
C MET A 1 21.49 13.20 20.50
N VAL A 2 21.93 12.10 19.90
CA VAL A 2 21.42 11.63 18.60
C VAL A 2 20.00 11.18 18.88
N ASN A 3 18.99 11.84 18.30
CA ASN A 3 17.60 11.51 18.50
C ASN A 3 17.40 10.05 18.09
N GLU A 4 16.81 9.22 18.97
CA GLU A 4 16.56 7.78 18.71
C GLU A 4 15.72 7.60 17.44
N GLU A 5 14.82 8.55 17.13
CA GLU A 5 14.03 8.64 15.88
C GLU A 5 14.90 8.65 14.62
N ASN A 6 16.15 9.16 14.74
CA ASN A 6 17.07 9.25 13.61
C ASN A 6 17.76 7.91 13.31
N ILE A 7 17.81 6.96 14.28
CA ILE A 7 18.55 5.69 14.12
C ILE A 7 17.76 4.73 13.21
N LEU A 8 16.46 4.56 13.43
CA LEU A 8 15.62 3.70 12.58
C LEU A 8 15.50 4.29 11.17
N MET A 9 15.22 5.59 11.06
CA MET A 9 15.14 6.25 9.75
C MET A 9 16.46 6.17 8.99
N LYS A 10 17.60 6.29 9.68
CA LYS A 10 18.90 6.09 9.05
C LYS A 10 19.09 4.67 8.54
N ALA A 11 18.75 3.66 9.34
CA ALA A 11 18.82 2.27 8.91
C ALA A 11 17.88 1.98 7.72
N LEU A 12 16.70 2.62 7.68
CA LEU A 12 15.76 2.56 6.57
C LEU A 12 16.34 3.20 5.29
N TYR A 13 16.95 4.37 5.38
CA TYR A 13 17.59 5.02 4.24
C TYR A 13 18.81 4.24 3.73
N ASP A 14 19.57 3.64 4.64
CA ASP A 14 20.74 2.81 4.31
C ASP A 14 20.33 1.41 3.79
N MET A 15 19.03 1.04 3.84
CA MET A 15 18.48 -0.28 3.49
C MET A 15 19.16 -1.41 4.27
N ASP A 16 19.58 -1.15 5.50
CA ASP A 16 20.28 -2.10 6.38
C ASP A 16 19.27 -2.98 7.14
N PHE A 17 18.87 -4.09 6.51
CA PHE A 17 17.84 -4.99 7.02
C PHE A 17 18.16 -5.59 8.40
N GLU A 18 19.41 -5.94 8.65
CA GLU A 18 19.81 -6.52 9.94
C GLU A 18 19.74 -5.48 11.06
N ARG A 19 20.16 -4.27 10.76
CA ARG A 19 20.06 -3.13 11.68
C ARG A 19 18.61 -2.75 11.94
N ILE A 20 17.76 -2.70 10.91
CA ILE A 20 16.32 -2.47 11.06
C ILE A 20 15.72 -3.50 12.01
N LYS A 21 15.91 -4.80 11.75
CA LYS A 21 15.39 -5.87 12.61
C LYS A 21 15.91 -5.77 14.07
N SER A 22 17.18 -5.41 14.25
CA SER A 22 17.75 -5.22 15.57
C SER A 22 17.08 -4.06 16.33
N ILE A 23 16.84 -2.93 15.67
CA ILE A 23 16.18 -1.76 16.27
C ILE A 23 14.71 -2.08 16.60
N LEU A 24 13.99 -2.76 15.72
CA LEU A 24 12.60 -3.16 15.94
C LEU A 24 12.46 -4.07 17.17
N LYS A 25 13.41 -4.99 17.39
CA LYS A 25 13.43 -5.86 18.59
C LYS A 25 13.65 -5.09 19.90
N GLN A 26 14.21 -3.89 19.86
CA GLN A 26 14.40 -3.02 21.02
C GLN A 26 13.14 -2.25 21.42
N GLY A 27 12.01 -2.42 20.70
CA GLY A 27 10.72 -1.80 21.02
C GLY A 27 10.61 -0.35 20.53
N PHE A 28 11.28 -0.01 19.45
CA PHE A 28 11.17 1.32 18.85
C PHE A 28 9.74 1.56 18.33
N ASP A 29 9.17 2.76 18.60
CA ASP A 29 7.86 3.13 18.09
C ASP A 29 7.90 3.37 16.58
N VAL A 30 7.26 2.47 15.83
CA VAL A 30 7.19 2.51 14.37
C VAL A 30 6.02 3.33 13.84
N ASN A 31 5.18 3.86 14.74
CA ASN A 31 3.96 4.61 14.42
C ASN A 31 4.09 6.11 14.68
N GLU A 32 5.13 6.56 15.38
CA GLU A 32 5.36 7.99 15.61
C GLU A 32 5.71 8.69 14.29
N PRO A 33 4.95 9.72 13.86
CA PRO A 33 5.24 10.42 12.62
C PRO A 33 6.59 11.14 12.66
N TYR A 34 7.49 10.80 11.75
CA TYR A 34 8.83 11.41 11.67
C TYR A 34 8.86 12.73 10.88
N ASN A 35 7.76 13.11 10.24
CA ASN A 35 7.73 14.35 9.44
C ASN A 35 6.38 15.07 9.50
N LYS A 36 6.39 16.32 9.01
CA LYS A 36 5.20 17.19 8.96
C LYS A 36 4.04 16.67 8.09
N HIS A 37 4.27 15.65 7.28
CA HIS A 37 3.24 15.03 6.43
C HIS A 37 2.56 13.85 7.10
N GLY A 38 2.93 13.52 8.34
CA GLY A 38 2.35 12.42 9.11
C GLY A 38 2.82 11.05 8.65
N TRP A 39 3.99 10.97 8.00
CA TRP A 39 4.58 9.70 7.62
C TRP A 39 5.22 9.02 8.83
N THR A 40 4.91 7.76 9.03
CA THR A 40 5.53 6.93 10.07
C THR A 40 6.70 6.11 9.48
N PRO A 41 7.64 5.62 10.32
CA PRO A 41 8.65 4.67 9.88
C PRO A 41 8.06 3.44 9.19
N PHE A 42 6.92 2.93 9.68
CA PHE A 42 6.20 1.83 9.05
C PHE A 42 5.69 2.18 7.63
N MET A 43 5.09 3.35 7.45
CA MET A 43 4.68 3.82 6.12
C MET A 43 5.87 3.95 5.16
N TRP A 44 7.01 4.41 5.68
CA TRP A 44 8.24 4.46 4.89
C TRP A 44 8.70 3.07 4.47
N ALA A 45 8.68 2.11 5.39
CA ALA A 45 8.98 0.72 5.07
C ALA A 45 8.06 0.18 3.96
N CYS A 46 6.75 0.42 4.05
CA CYS A 46 5.77 0.03 3.01
C CYS A 46 6.04 0.69 1.65
N LYS A 47 6.66 1.87 1.63
CA LYS A 47 7.00 2.59 0.41
C LYS A 47 8.24 2.02 -0.28
N GLU A 48 9.27 1.69 0.49
CA GLU A 48 10.62 1.42 -0.05
C GLU A 48 10.93 -0.08 -0.15
N PHE A 49 10.31 -0.92 0.72
CA PHE A 49 10.59 -2.34 0.77
C PHE A 49 9.50 -3.16 0.10
N TYR A 50 9.91 -4.08 -0.75
CA TYR A 50 9.05 -5.06 -1.42
C TYR A 50 9.16 -6.46 -0.79
N GLU A 51 10.07 -6.65 0.16
CA GLU A 51 10.28 -7.90 0.89
C GLU A 51 9.22 -8.07 1.98
N PRO A 52 8.39 -9.14 1.92
CA PRO A 52 7.33 -9.38 2.91
C PRO A 52 7.88 -9.49 4.35
N ASP A 53 9.08 -10.02 4.52
CA ASP A 53 9.66 -10.28 5.84
C ASP A 53 9.99 -8.99 6.62
N ILE A 54 10.34 -7.91 5.91
CA ILE A 54 10.56 -6.62 6.56
C ILE A 54 9.22 -6.04 7.01
N ILE A 55 8.18 -6.11 6.18
CA ILE A 55 6.85 -5.64 6.54
C ILE A 55 6.28 -6.43 7.71
N LYS A 56 6.46 -7.78 7.72
CA LYS A 56 6.11 -8.62 8.88
C LYS A 56 6.84 -8.18 10.14
N ALA A 57 8.13 -7.86 10.06
CA ALA A 57 8.90 -7.41 11.22
C ALA A 57 8.36 -6.08 11.80
N PHE A 58 7.96 -5.14 10.93
CA PHE A 58 7.31 -3.90 11.37
C PHE A 58 5.95 -4.15 12.01
N ILE A 59 5.12 -5.03 11.45
CA ILE A 59 3.81 -5.41 12.01
C ILE A 59 4.01 -6.06 13.38
N GLN A 60 4.98 -6.97 13.53
CA GLN A 60 5.33 -7.60 14.80
C GLN A 60 5.85 -6.61 15.85
N ALA A 61 6.48 -5.53 15.41
CA ALA A 61 6.90 -4.42 16.26
C ALA A 61 5.75 -3.44 16.61
N GLY A 62 4.50 -3.76 16.25
CA GLY A 62 3.31 -2.96 16.53
C GLY A 62 2.95 -1.96 15.43
N GLY A 63 3.45 -2.14 14.21
CA GLY A 63 3.10 -1.29 13.06
C GLY A 63 1.60 -1.28 12.79
N ASP A 64 0.98 -0.10 12.84
CA ASP A 64 -0.46 0.07 12.62
C ASP A 64 -0.79 0.10 11.12
N VAL A 65 -1.33 -1.00 10.60
CA VAL A 65 -1.75 -1.14 9.20
C VAL A 65 -2.94 -0.24 8.82
N LYS A 66 -3.64 0.34 9.81
CA LYS A 66 -4.77 1.25 9.63
C LYS A 66 -4.39 2.72 9.79
N SER A 67 -3.14 3.01 10.17
CA SER A 67 -2.65 4.36 10.31
C SER A 67 -2.83 5.17 9.03
N ARG A 68 -2.94 6.50 9.16
CA ARG A 68 -3.15 7.41 8.04
C ARG A 68 -2.20 8.59 8.12
N ASN A 69 -1.54 8.91 7.02
CA ASN A 69 -0.78 10.15 6.91
C ASN A 69 -1.73 11.35 6.73
N ARG A 70 -1.20 12.57 6.59
CA ARG A 70 -2.03 13.79 6.39
C ARG A 70 -2.83 13.81 5.09
N ASN A 71 -2.50 12.97 4.13
CA ASN A 71 -3.31 12.77 2.92
C ASN A 71 -4.41 11.73 3.11
N GLY A 72 -4.46 11.05 4.28
CA GLY A 72 -5.36 9.94 4.52
C GLY A 72 -4.90 8.64 3.89
N GLU A 73 -3.66 8.60 3.35
CA GLU A 73 -3.10 7.40 2.74
C GLU A 73 -2.75 6.37 3.83
N THR A 74 -3.12 5.11 3.61
CA THR A 74 -2.79 3.98 4.48
C THR A 74 -1.49 3.29 4.03
N PRO A 75 -0.84 2.48 4.90
CA PRO A 75 0.29 1.64 4.52
C PRO A 75 0.02 0.78 3.28
N PHE A 76 -1.19 0.21 3.16
CA PHE A 76 -1.60 -0.59 2.00
C PHE A 76 -1.64 0.25 0.71
N MET A 77 -2.25 1.45 0.74
CA MET A 77 -2.27 2.35 -0.43
C MET A 77 -0.85 2.71 -0.88
N ILE A 78 0.02 3.02 0.07
CA ILE A 78 1.42 3.39 -0.21
C ILE A 78 2.15 2.21 -0.87
N ALA A 79 2.01 1.01 -0.31
CA ALA A 79 2.62 -0.20 -0.84
C ALA A 79 2.11 -0.52 -2.26
N ALA A 80 0.80 -0.53 -2.48
CA ALA A 80 0.18 -0.89 -3.76
C ALA A 80 0.65 -0.01 -4.94
N VAL A 81 0.88 1.29 -4.69
CA VAL A 81 1.33 2.23 -5.73
C VAL A 81 2.83 2.10 -6.03
N LYS A 82 3.61 1.60 -5.09
CA LYS A 82 5.07 1.48 -5.22
C LYS A 82 5.48 0.12 -5.82
N ARG A 83 6.69 -0.31 -5.58
CA ARG A 83 7.24 -1.57 -6.14
C ARG A 83 6.88 -2.82 -5.34
N SER A 84 5.81 -2.77 -4.55
CA SER A 84 5.42 -3.91 -3.72
C SER A 84 5.11 -5.15 -4.55
N SER A 85 5.37 -6.30 -3.96
CA SER A 85 4.93 -7.59 -4.49
C SER A 85 3.51 -7.91 -4.01
N PRO A 86 2.75 -8.76 -4.72
CA PRO A 86 1.48 -9.30 -4.20
C PRO A 86 1.64 -9.90 -2.79
N GLN A 87 2.77 -10.55 -2.52
CA GLN A 87 3.07 -11.16 -1.22
C GLN A 87 3.18 -10.11 -0.10
N THR A 88 3.76 -8.95 -0.38
CA THR A 88 3.82 -7.83 0.58
C THR A 88 2.43 -7.27 0.86
N LEU A 89 1.59 -7.14 -0.17
CA LEU A 89 0.21 -6.70 -0.01
C LEU A 89 -0.63 -7.71 0.78
N ALA A 90 -0.42 -9.02 0.54
CA ALA A 90 -1.07 -10.09 1.30
C ALA A 90 -0.76 -9.98 2.80
N VAL A 91 0.50 -9.75 3.17
CA VAL A 91 0.90 -9.55 4.57
C VAL A 91 0.15 -8.38 5.24
N LEU A 92 -0.07 -7.29 4.51
CA LEU A 92 -0.82 -6.15 5.03
C LEU A 92 -2.31 -6.47 5.19
N LEU A 93 -2.92 -7.20 4.25
CA LEU A 93 -4.33 -7.64 4.34
C LEU A 93 -4.52 -8.65 5.48
N GLU A 94 -3.64 -9.64 5.62
CA GLU A 94 -3.64 -10.60 6.74
C GLU A 94 -3.56 -9.92 8.10
N ALA A 95 -2.85 -8.78 8.18
CA ALA A 95 -2.77 -7.95 9.37
C ALA A 95 -3.99 -7.02 9.57
N GLY A 96 -4.99 -7.08 8.69
CA GLY A 96 -6.25 -6.33 8.81
C GLY A 96 -6.26 -4.97 8.12
N ALA A 97 -5.41 -4.74 7.11
CA ALA A 97 -5.53 -3.57 6.24
C ALA A 97 -6.84 -3.65 5.43
N ASP A 98 -7.46 -2.49 5.20
CA ASP A 98 -8.64 -2.38 4.36
C ASP A 98 -8.23 -2.06 2.91
N ILE A 99 -8.49 -3.00 1.98
CA ILE A 99 -8.17 -2.85 0.56
C ILE A 99 -8.96 -1.72 -0.10
N ASN A 100 -10.19 -1.46 0.40
CA ASN A 100 -11.11 -0.44 -0.09
C ASN A 100 -11.05 0.88 0.71
N ALA A 101 -10.06 1.03 1.59
CA ALA A 101 -9.83 2.28 2.30
C ALA A 101 -9.79 3.45 1.32
N ARG A 102 -10.28 4.61 1.76
CA ARG A 102 -10.30 5.84 0.98
C ARG A 102 -9.42 6.89 1.64
N ASP A 103 -8.63 7.59 0.86
CA ASP A 103 -7.85 8.74 1.31
C ASP A 103 -8.71 10.01 1.44
N LYS A 104 -8.10 11.16 1.72
CA LYS A 104 -8.81 12.44 1.84
C LYS A 104 -9.47 12.92 0.54
N PHE A 105 -9.03 12.41 -0.61
CA PHE A 105 -9.62 12.70 -1.93
C PHE A 105 -10.69 11.67 -2.32
N GLY A 106 -10.93 10.68 -1.45
CA GLY A 106 -11.84 9.57 -1.72
C GLY A 106 -11.27 8.51 -2.65
N ASN A 107 -9.99 8.60 -3.02
CA ASN A 107 -9.36 7.58 -3.86
C ASN A 107 -9.04 6.32 -3.04
N THR A 108 -9.26 5.15 -3.65
CA THR A 108 -8.78 3.86 -3.17
C THR A 108 -7.39 3.54 -3.73
N SER A 109 -6.75 2.52 -3.17
CA SER A 109 -5.51 1.97 -3.74
C SER A 109 -5.70 1.51 -5.18
N PHE A 110 -6.87 0.94 -5.51
CA PHE A 110 -7.19 0.47 -6.85
C PHE A 110 -7.23 1.63 -7.87
N ILE A 111 -7.88 2.75 -7.53
CA ILE A 111 -7.85 3.98 -8.35
C ILE A 111 -6.39 4.42 -8.60
N TYR A 112 -5.55 4.43 -7.58
CA TYR A 112 -4.15 4.85 -7.73
C TYR A 112 -3.34 3.91 -8.62
N VAL A 113 -3.53 2.61 -8.52
CA VAL A 113 -2.81 1.63 -9.35
C VAL A 113 -3.24 1.75 -10.81
N VAL A 114 -4.54 1.86 -11.09
CA VAL A 114 -5.06 2.02 -12.46
C VAL A 114 -4.64 3.36 -13.06
N ARG A 115 -4.64 4.46 -12.32
CA ARG A 115 -4.17 5.77 -12.80
C ARG A 115 -2.68 5.83 -13.15
N HIS A 116 -1.90 4.86 -12.73
CA HIS A 116 -0.47 4.88 -13.00
C HIS A 116 -0.23 4.70 -14.51
N PRO A 117 0.64 5.53 -15.16
CA PRO A 117 0.86 5.49 -16.61
C PRO A 117 1.32 4.14 -17.16
N GLN A 118 1.79 3.26 -16.31
CA GLN A 118 2.23 1.90 -16.63
C GLN A 118 1.34 0.86 -15.92
N ALA A 119 0.04 1.11 -15.81
CA ALA A 119 -0.87 0.22 -15.07
C ALA A 119 -0.85 -1.21 -15.61
N LEU A 120 -0.86 -1.41 -16.93
CA LEU A 120 -0.76 -2.75 -17.55
C LEU A 120 0.53 -3.50 -17.19
N MET A 121 1.64 -2.79 -16.87
CA MET A 121 2.86 -3.44 -16.35
C MET A 121 2.72 -3.90 -14.91
N ARG A 122 1.62 -3.54 -14.24
CA ARG A 122 1.29 -3.90 -12.86
C ARG A 122 0.18 -4.94 -12.76
N ILE A 123 -0.04 -5.70 -13.83
CA ILE A 123 -1.11 -6.72 -13.90
C ILE A 123 -1.12 -7.61 -12.66
N ARG A 124 0.01 -8.07 -12.16
CA ARG A 124 0.07 -8.90 -10.94
C ARG A 124 -0.52 -8.22 -9.69
N ILE A 125 -0.38 -6.90 -9.59
CA ILE A 125 -0.96 -6.13 -8.48
C ILE A 125 -2.46 -5.95 -8.73
N LEU A 126 -2.87 -5.69 -9.97
CA LEU A 126 -4.29 -5.57 -10.33
C LEU A 126 -5.02 -6.89 -10.10
N ASP A 127 -4.47 -8.03 -10.60
CA ASP A 127 -5.02 -9.36 -10.34
C ASP A 127 -5.16 -9.61 -8.84
N PHE A 128 -4.07 -9.39 -8.08
CA PHE A 128 -4.09 -9.56 -6.64
C PHE A 128 -5.17 -8.71 -5.97
N MET A 129 -5.35 -7.46 -6.39
CA MET A 129 -6.36 -6.56 -5.81
C MET A 129 -7.78 -7.03 -6.13
N ILE A 130 -8.02 -7.46 -7.37
CA ILE A 130 -9.30 -8.01 -7.79
C ILE A 130 -9.60 -9.28 -6.98
N ASP A 131 -8.70 -10.26 -6.97
CA ASP A 131 -8.83 -11.55 -6.26
C ASP A 131 -9.03 -11.38 -4.73
N ASN A 132 -8.73 -10.21 -4.18
CA ASN A 132 -8.93 -9.89 -2.76
C ASN A 132 -10.03 -8.85 -2.50
N GLY A 133 -10.95 -8.65 -3.45
CA GLY A 133 -12.16 -7.85 -3.26
C GLY A 133 -11.95 -6.34 -3.33
N ALA A 134 -11.02 -5.87 -4.16
CA ALA A 134 -10.92 -4.45 -4.48
C ALA A 134 -12.13 -4.01 -5.32
N ASP A 135 -12.92 -3.10 -4.78
CA ASP A 135 -14.14 -2.60 -5.42
C ASP A 135 -13.81 -1.53 -6.48
N ALA A 136 -14.12 -1.85 -7.75
CA ALA A 136 -13.90 -0.97 -8.90
C ALA A 136 -14.93 0.17 -9.01
N ASP A 137 -16.06 0.05 -8.32
CA ASP A 137 -17.19 1.00 -8.43
C ASP A 137 -17.09 2.14 -7.41
N ILE A 138 -16.21 2.05 -6.44
CA ILE A 138 -15.98 3.12 -5.46
C ILE A 138 -15.58 4.40 -6.18
N LYS A 139 -16.40 5.44 -6.02
CA LYS A 139 -16.16 6.77 -6.59
C LYS A 139 -15.40 7.66 -5.61
N ASN A 140 -14.37 8.34 -6.09
CA ASN A 140 -13.67 9.35 -5.32
C ASN A 140 -14.52 10.64 -5.13
N ASN A 141 -13.98 11.66 -4.47
CA ASN A 141 -14.70 12.91 -4.20
C ASN A 141 -15.01 13.73 -5.48
N ARG A 142 -14.45 13.34 -6.63
CA ARG A 142 -14.79 13.91 -7.96
C ARG A 142 -15.87 13.10 -8.67
N GLY A 143 -16.41 12.06 -8.06
CA GLY A 143 -17.39 11.15 -8.66
C GLY A 143 -16.80 10.15 -9.64
N LEU A 144 -15.46 10.00 -9.70
CA LEU A 144 -14.75 9.12 -10.63
C LEU A 144 -14.38 7.79 -9.95
N SER A 145 -14.65 6.69 -10.61
CA SER A 145 -14.33 5.32 -10.23
C SER A 145 -13.08 4.79 -10.96
N VAL A 146 -12.72 3.54 -10.72
CA VAL A 146 -11.66 2.84 -11.47
C VAL A 146 -11.97 2.83 -12.98
N TRP A 147 -13.24 2.65 -13.37
CA TRP A 147 -13.68 2.59 -14.76
C TRP A 147 -13.42 3.88 -15.53
N ASP A 148 -13.63 5.03 -14.89
CA ASP A 148 -13.40 6.33 -15.50
C ASP A 148 -11.91 6.52 -15.84
N TYR A 149 -11.02 6.08 -14.96
CA TYR A 149 -9.57 6.15 -15.21
C TYR A 149 -9.05 5.08 -16.18
N ALA A 150 -9.68 3.90 -16.19
CA ALA A 150 -9.36 2.84 -17.12
C ALA A 150 -9.69 3.23 -18.57
N ALA A 151 -10.78 3.98 -18.78
CA ALA A 151 -11.20 4.47 -20.09
C ALA A 151 -10.16 5.42 -20.74
N GLU A 152 -9.30 6.06 -19.93
CA GLU A 152 -8.21 6.91 -20.41
C GLU A 152 -6.97 6.12 -20.87
N GLN A 153 -6.96 4.78 -20.68
CA GLN A 153 -5.80 3.91 -20.94
C GLN A 153 -6.15 2.78 -21.90
N GLU A 154 -5.39 2.67 -22.99
CA GLU A 154 -5.60 1.63 -23.99
C GLU A 154 -5.51 0.22 -23.37
N GLY A 155 -6.50 -0.61 -23.64
CA GLY A 155 -6.60 -1.99 -23.17
C GLY A 155 -6.96 -2.19 -21.69
N MET A 156 -6.97 -1.14 -20.89
CA MET A 156 -7.22 -1.28 -19.43
C MET A 156 -8.69 -1.62 -19.15
N THR A 157 -9.63 -0.98 -19.83
CA THR A 157 -11.06 -1.27 -19.67
C THR A 157 -11.37 -2.71 -20.05
N GLU A 158 -10.84 -3.19 -21.18
CA GLU A 158 -11.02 -4.57 -21.64
C GLU A 158 -10.46 -5.57 -20.63
N TYR A 159 -9.24 -5.33 -20.16
CA TYR A 159 -8.61 -6.15 -19.12
C TYR A 159 -9.47 -6.24 -17.85
N LEU A 160 -9.95 -5.11 -17.33
CA LEU A 160 -10.79 -5.09 -16.12
C LEU A 160 -12.14 -5.78 -16.34
N CYS A 161 -12.77 -5.59 -17.51
CA CYS A 161 -14.02 -6.29 -17.85
C CYS A 161 -13.84 -7.81 -17.83
N ILE A 162 -12.78 -8.32 -18.45
CA ILE A 162 -12.49 -9.76 -18.48
C ILE A 162 -12.28 -10.28 -17.06
N ARG A 163 -11.40 -9.65 -16.29
CA ARG A 163 -11.03 -10.11 -14.94
C ARG A 163 -12.21 -10.09 -13.96
N LEU A 164 -12.99 -9.02 -13.95
CA LEU A 164 -14.14 -8.89 -13.03
C LEU A 164 -15.35 -9.76 -13.43
N LEU A 165 -15.48 -10.11 -14.73
CA LEU A 165 -16.49 -11.07 -15.17
C LEU A 165 -16.13 -12.51 -14.78
N GLU A 166 -14.84 -12.88 -14.89
CA GLU A 166 -14.37 -14.21 -14.47
C GLU A 166 -14.64 -14.49 -12.98
N GLU A 167 -14.53 -13.47 -12.10
CA GLU A 167 -14.86 -13.63 -10.67
C GLU A 167 -16.35 -13.87 -10.43
N SER A 168 -17.24 -13.20 -11.18
CA SER A 168 -18.69 -13.34 -11.01
C SER A 168 -19.23 -14.71 -11.40
N GLU A 169 -18.47 -15.53 -12.13
CA GLU A 169 -18.82 -16.91 -12.51
C GLU A 169 -18.38 -17.97 -11.48
N HIS A 170 -17.61 -17.57 -10.47
CA HIS A 170 -17.05 -18.48 -9.45
C HIS A 170 -17.68 -18.32 -8.05
N GLU A 171 -18.62 -17.39 -7.86
CA GLU A 171 -19.49 -17.27 -6.67
C GLU A 171 -20.80 -18.06 -6.82
#